data_acfdd17a275171955a71b4d3fd42a2da
#
_entry.id   acfdd17a275171955a71b4d3fd42a2da
#
_cell.length_a   1.000
_cell.length_b   1.000
_cell.length_c   1.000
_cell.angle_alpha   90.00
_cell.angle_beta   90.00
_cell.angle_gamma   90.00
#
_symmetry.space_group_name_H-M   'P 1'
#
loop_
_entity.id
_entity.type
_entity.pdbx_description
1 polymer ?
#
loop_
_entity_poly.entity_id
_entity_poly.type
_entity_poly.pdbx_seq_one_letter_code
_entity_poly.pdbx_strand_id
1 'polypeptide(L)'
;MPGRALRTVSRIVFFLCGGTSLFTGVPYVMLQGIDMPVHRAWFLFPVALGVVGVFSVTIAVLPRSWIAKACKRDRDDRLLFLTPLKLLGAFAAISYLLALLAYLAPHSWDLNPTLLLSLCPLYFVKLAFDPELVTVFFMLAPMNAAVYGALGVTLGCAWLAFGKRTSG
;
A
#
# COMPACT_ATOMS: atom_id res chain seq x y z
N MET A 1 23.76 -9.42 15.10
CA MET A 1 22.80 -8.40 15.61
C MET A 1 22.03 -7.62 14.51
N PRO A 2 22.44 -7.56 13.25
CA PRO A 2 21.70 -6.81 12.21
C PRO A 2 20.25 -7.26 11.98
N GLY A 3 19.91 -8.50 12.24
CA GLY A 3 18.54 -9.01 12.03
C GLY A 3 17.47 -8.48 13.00
N ARG A 4 17.85 -8.04 14.21
CA ARG A 4 16.88 -7.45 15.16
C ARG A 4 16.46 -6.06 14.71
N ALA A 5 17.40 -5.23 14.29
CA ALA A 5 17.12 -3.88 13.81
C ALA A 5 16.27 -3.93 12.54
N LEU A 6 16.62 -4.77 11.56
CA LEU A 6 15.82 -4.96 10.34
C LEU A 6 14.38 -5.36 10.67
N ARG A 7 14.19 -6.31 11.58
CA ARG A 7 12.84 -6.75 11.98
C ARG A 7 12.03 -5.62 12.62
N THR A 8 12.64 -4.85 13.53
CA THR A 8 11.93 -3.74 14.19
C THR A 8 11.54 -2.66 13.20
N VAL A 9 12.47 -2.23 12.35
CA VAL A 9 12.21 -1.22 11.32
C VAL A 9 11.12 -1.71 10.35
N SER A 10 11.23 -2.94 9.83
CA SER A 10 10.23 -3.49 8.92
C SER A 10 8.85 -3.52 9.56
N ARG A 11 8.72 -3.89 10.82
CA ARG A 11 7.42 -3.91 11.53
C ARG A 11 6.81 -2.54 11.66
N ILE A 12 7.61 -1.54 12.03
CA ILE A 12 7.14 -0.15 12.13
C ILE A 12 6.62 0.31 10.75
N VAL A 13 7.41 0.10 9.71
CA VAL A 13 7.03 0.50 8.34
C VAL A 13 5.79 -0.25 7.86
N PHE A 14 5.68 -1.55 8.09
CA PHE A 14 4.49 -2.34 7.72
C PHE A 14 3.24 -1.87 8.46
N PHE A 15 3.38 -1.54 9.75
CA PHE A 15 2.28 -0.99 10.55
C PHE A 15 1.81 0.37 10.02
N LEU A 16 2.74 1.28 9.72
CA LEU A 16 2.42 2.60 9.20
C LEU A 16 1.74 2.50 7.82
N CYS A 17 2.29 1.70 6.90
CA CYS A 17 1.69 1.50 5.57
C CYS A 17 0.29 0.86 5.66
N GLY A 18 0.15 -0.15 6.51
CA GLY A 18 -1.13 -0.81 6.70
C GLY A 18 -2.17 0.09 7.34
N GLY A 19 -1.78 0.87 8.35
CA GLY A 19 -2.63 1.87 9.00
C GLY A 19 -3.11 2.94 8.04
N THR A 20 -2.21 3.46 7.19
CA THR A 20 -2.55 4.44 6.15
C THR A 20 -3.54 3.84 5.13
N SER A 21 -3.32 2.59 4.71
CA SER A 21 -4.22 1.91 3.78
C SER A 21 -5.62 1.72 4.36
N LEU A 22 -5.73 1.35 5.64
CA LEU A 22 -7.01 1.26 6.35
C LEU A 22 -7.70 2.61 6.45
N PHE A 23 -6.94 3.63 6.87
CA PHE A 23 -7.45 4.99 7.00
C PHE A 23 -7.95 5.57 5.67
N THR A 24 -7.28 5.27 4.57
CA THR A 24 -7.70 5.70 3.22
C THR A 24 -8.96 4.98 2.75
N GLY A 25 -9.12 3.70 3.08
CA GLY A 25 -10.29 2.92 2.69
C GLY A 25 -11.61 3.42 3.29
N VAL A 26 -11.59 3.90 4.54
CA VAL A 26 -12.81 4.35 5.24
C VAL A 26 -13.47 5.59 4.60
N PRO A 27 -12.75 6.70 4.35
CA PRO A 27 -13.35 7.86 3.67
C PRO A 27 -13.84 7.53 2.26
N TYR A 28 -13.15 6.62 1.57
CA TYR A 28 -13.53 6.21 0.24
C TYR A 28 -14.89 5.49 0.22
N VAL A 29 -15.16 4.64 1.21
CA VAL A 29 -16.47 3.99 1.40
C VAL A 29 -17.54 5.03 1.73
N MET A 30 -17.23 6.01 2.58
CA MET A 30 -18.17 7.07 2.95
C MET A 30 -18.55 7.96 1.77
N LEU A 31 -17.59 8.30 0.90
CA LEU A 31 -17.83 9.11 -0.29
C LEU A 31 -18.68 8.39 -1.36
N GLN A 32 -18.64 7.05 -1.40
CA GLN A 32 -19.50 6.28 -2.30
C GLN A 32 -20.99 6.33 -1.92
N GLY A 33 -21.31 6.68 -0.67
CA GLY A 33 -22.69 6.92 -0.24
C GLY A 33 -23.29 8.25 -0.72
N ILE A 34 -22.48 9.14 -1.32
CA ILE A 34 -22.90 10.43 -1.86
C ILE A 34 -22.95 10.29 -3.37
N ASP A 35 -24.12 9.87 -3.92
CA ASP A 35 -24.61 9.89 -5.31
C ASP A 35 -23.58 10.09 -6.47
N MET A 36 -22.38 9.58 -6.35
CA MET A 36 -21.52 9.45 -7.51
C MET A 36 -21.91 8.19 -8.30
N PRO A 37 -22.16 8.29 -9.61
CA PRO A 37 -22.48 7.14 -10.47
C PRO A 37 -21.22 6.28 -10.67
N VAL A 38 -20.73 5.67 -9.58
CA VAL A 38 -19.56 4.82 -9.62
C VAL A 38 -20.03 3.40 -9.89
N HIS A 39 -19.54 2.79 -10.96
CA HIS A 39 -19.79 1.39 -11.30
C HIS A 39 -19.64 0.48 -10.07
N ARG A 40 -20.54 -0.48 -9.88
CA ARG A 40 -20.54 -1.44 -8.74
C ARG A 40 -19.17 -2.14 -8.52
N ALA A 41 -18.37 -2.32 -9.57
CA ALA A 41 -17.02 -2.88 -9.48
C ALA A 41 -16.06 -2.04 -8.61
N TRP A 42 -16.31 -0.75 -8.47
CA TRP A 42 -15.48 0.16 -7.68
C TRP A 42 -15.64 -0.01 -6.17
N PHE A 43 -16.73 -0.60 -5.72
CA PHE A 43 -16.91 -0.94 -4.31
C PHE A 43 -15.86 -1.96 -3.83
N LEU A 44 -15.35 -2.79 -4.72
CA LEU A 44 -14.31 -3.77 -4.38
C LEU A 44 -12.96 -3.13 -4.06
N PHE A 45 -12.70 -1.93 -4.57
CA PHE A 45 -11.40 -1.27 -4.38
C PHE A 45 -11.14 -0.84 -2.91
N PRO A 46 -12.03 -0.08 -2.23
CA PRO A 46 -11.84 0.23 -0.82
C PRO A 46 -11.85 -1.01 0.08
N VAL A 47 -12.61 -2.04 -0.27
CA VAL A 47 -12.58 -3.32 0.43
C VAL A 47 -11.20 -3.97 0.28
N ALA A 48 -10.63 -3.98 -0.93
CA ALA A 48 -9.29 -4.50 -1.17
C ALA A 48 -8.22 -3.72 -0.39
N LEU A 49 -8.31 -2.38 -0.35
CA LEU A 49 -7.42 -1.55 0.47
C LEU A 49 -7.53 -1.88 1.95
N GLY A 50 -8.74 -2.08 2.45
CA GLY A 50 -8.99 -2.51 3.83
C GLY A 50 -8.34 -3.86 4.13
N VAL A 51 -8.56 -4.86 3.28
CA VAL A 51 -7.97 -6.20 3.42
C VAL A 51 -6.44 -6.15 3.42
N VAL A 52 -5.84 -5.44 2.47
CA VAL A 52 -4.39 -5.25 2.37
C VAL A 52 -3.84 -4.53 3.61
N GLY A 53 -4.56 -3.51 4.10
CA GLY A 53 -4.21 -2.79 5.31
C GLY A 53 -4.23 -3.69 6.55
N VAL A 54 -5.31 -4.43 6.77
CA VAL A 54 -5.44 -5.41 7.88
C VAL A 54 -4.31 -6.44 7.80
N PHE A 55 -4.04 -6.99 6.63
CA PHE A 55 -3.00 -7.98 6.44
C PHE A 55 -1.60 -7.42 6.78
N SER A 56 -1.28 -6.21 6.30
CA SER A 56 0.01 -5.56 6.58
C SER A 56 0.19 -5.26 8.07
N VAL A 57 -0.85 -4.75 8.74
CA VAL A 57 -0.84 -4.52 10.20
C VAL A 57 -0.69 -5.85 10.95
N THR A 58 -1.40 -6.88 10.53
CA THR A 58 -1.32 -8.21 11.15
C THR A 58 0.10 -8.76 11.08
N ILE A 59 0.77 -8.68 9.92
CA ILE A 59 2.17 -9.10 9.77
C ILE A 59 3.10 -8.28 10.65
N ALA A 60 2.83 -6.98 10.82
CA ALA A 60 3.64 -6.13 11.69
C ALA A 60 3.59 -6.57 13.17
N VAL A 61 2.44 -7.05 13.63
CA VAL A 61 2.18 -7.40 15.04
C VAL A 61 2.50 -8.87 15.34
N LEU A 62 2.31 -9.78 14.37
CA LEU A 62 2.46 -11.21 14.59
C LEU A 62 3.87 -11.62 15.09
N PRO A 63 3.96 -12.62 16.00
CA PRO A 63 5.24 -13.21 16.38
C PRO A 63 6.00 -13.77 15.18
N ARG A 64 7.35 -13.66 15.22
CA ARG A 64 8.22 -14.17 14.15
C ARG A 64 7.97 -15.65 13.83
N SER A 65 7.77 -16.47 14.85
CA SER A 65 7.53 -17.90 14.69
C SER A 65 6.31 -18.21 13.83
N TRP A 66 5.26 -17.40 13.95
CA TRP A 66 4.04 -17.55 13.14
C TRP A 66 4.27 -17.14 11.69
N ILE A 67 4.97 -16.02 11.46
CA ILE A 67 5.32 -15.57 10.12
C ILE A 67 6.22 -16.59 9.43
N ALA A 68 7.26 -17.08 10.12
CA ALA A 68 8.17 -18.09 9.60
C ALA A 68 7.44 -19.39 9.24
N LYS A 69 6.50 -19.82 10.09
CA LYS A 69 5.68 -21.00 9.85
C LYS A 69 4.76 -20.83 8.64
N ALA A 70 4.08 -19.67 8.54
CA ALA A 70 3.21 -19.34 7.42
C ALA A 70 3.97 -19.27 6.09
N CYS A 71 5.16 -18.66 6.10
CA CYS A 71 6.03 -18.58 4.92
C CYS A 71 6.84 -19.86 4.66
N LYS A 72 6.63 -20.94 5.42
CA LYS A 72 7.36 -22.22 5.32
C LYS A 72 8.89 -22.04 5.31
N ARG A 73 9.40 -21.00 5.96
CA ARG A 73 10.81 -20.64 5.99
C ARG A 73 11.29 -20.51 7.42
N ASP A 74 12.16 -21.42 7.81
CA ASP A 74 12.77 -21.40 9.14
C ASP A 74 14.16 -20.71 9.04
N ARG A 75 14.44 -19.78 9.95
CA ARG A 75 15.75 -19.21 10.30
C ARG A 75 16.32 -18.00 9.55
N ASP A 76 15.88 -17.60 8.36
CA ASP A 76 16.50 -16.44 7.70
C ASP A 76 15.65 -15.17 7.81
N ASP A 77 15.92 -14.37 8.85
CA ASP A 77 15.27 -13.06 9.06
C ASP A 77 15.47 -12.11 7.87
N ARG A 78 16.60 -12.24 7.15
CA ARG A 78 16.87 -11.38 6.01
C ARG A 78 15.88 -11.63 4.89
N LEU A 79 15.63 -12.88 4.54
CA LEU A 79 14.66 -13.20 3.49
C LEU A 79 13.22 -12.92 3.95
N LEU A 80 12.89 -13.24 5.21
CA LEU A 80 11.55 -13.12 5.74
C LEU A 80 11.04 -11.67 5.79
N PHE A 81 11.91 -10.73 6.12
CA PHE A 81 11.54 -9.31 6.23
C PHE A 81 12.08 -8.45 5.08
N LEU A 82 13.21 -8.79 4.49
CA LEU A 82 13.82 -8.01 3.42
C LEU A 82 13.03 -8.11 2.12
N THR A 83 12.46 -9.28 1.78
CA THR A 83 11.67 -9.44 0.55
C THR A 83 10.40 -8.58 0.56
N PRO A 84 9.53 -8.66 1.60
CA PRO A 84 8.39 -7.76 1.72
C PRO A 84 8.81 -6.28 1.77
N LEU A 85 9.92 -5.94 2.44
CA LEU A 85 10.41 -4.57 2.52
C LEU A 85 10.90 -4.03 1.17
N LYS A 86 11.57 -4.85 0.36
CA LYS A 86 11.98 -4.46 -1.01
C LYS A 86 10.78 -4.21 -1.91
N LEU A 87 9.77 -5.10 -1.88
CA LEU A 87 8.56 -4.92 -2.66
C LEU A 87 7.76 -3.70 -2.17
N LEU A 88 7.67 -3.48 -0.85
CA LEU A 88 7.10 -2.26 -0.29
C LEU A 88 7.80 -1.04 -0.89
N GLY A 89 9.13 -0.98 -0.84
CA GLY A 89 9.90 0.15 -1.36
C GLY A 89 9.66 0.38 -2.86
N ALA A 90 9.65 -0.68 -3.66
CA ALA A 90 9.39 -0.58 -5.09
C ALA A 90 7.97 -0.05 -5.38
N PHE A 91 6.95 -0.64 -4.76
CA PHE A 91 5.56 -0.20 -4.94
C PHE A 91 5.33 1.23 -4.42
N ALA A 92 5.91 1.58 -3.27
CA ALA A 92 5.82 2.91 -2.72
C ALA A 92 6.48 3.96 -3.63
N ALA A 93 7.67 3.69 -4.16
CA ALA A 93 8.37 4.60 -5.05
C ALA A 93 7.62 4.82 -6.37
N ILE A 94 7.17 3.74 -7.00
CA ILE A 94 6.37 3.83 -8.24
C ILE A 94 5.09 4.62 -7.98
N SER A 95 4.38 4.29 -6.89
CA SER A 95 3.13 4.95 -6.55
C SER A 95 3.31 6.43 -6.19
N TYR A 96 4.41 6.79 -5.52
CA TYR A 96 4.75 8.19 -5.26
C TYR A 96 4.91 8.98 -6.56
N LEU A 97 5.68 8.44 -7.51
CA LEU A 97 5.88 9.06 -8.82
C LEU A 97 4.58 9.18 -9.61
N LEU A 98 3.76 8.11 -9.62
CA LEU A 98 2.46 8.14 -10.29
C LEU A 98 1.52 9.17 -9.66
N ALA A 99 1.52 9.31 -8.34
CA ALA A 99 0.75 10.33 -7.66
C ALA A 99 1.20 11.74 -8.07
N LEU A 100 2.50 12.02 -8.08
CA LEU A 100 3.02 13.29 -8.55
C LEU A 100 2.61 13.58 -9.99
N LEU A 101 2.74 12.61 -10.89
CA LEU A 101 2.33 12.77 -12.28
C LEU A 101 0.82 13.05 -12.39
N ALA A 102 -0.02 12.33 -11.65
CA ALA A 102 -1.47 12.54 -11.65
C ALA A 102 -1.88 13.92 -11.12
N TYR A 103 -1.21 14.41 -10.07
CA TYR A 103 -1.49 15.73 -9.51
C TYR A 103 -0.94 16.88 -10.34
N LEU A 104 0.22 16.70 -10.99
CA LEU A 104 0.87 17.70 -11.84
C LEU A 104 0.37 17.68 -13.28
N ALA A 105 -0.36 16.64 -13.68
CA ALA A 105 -0.90 16.52 -15.04
C ALA A 105 -1.79 17.73 -15.37
N PRO A 106 -1.57 18.39 -16.52
CA PRO A 106 -2.45 19.46 -16.96
C PRO A 106 -3.89 18.97 -17.08
N HIS A 107 -4.86 19.84 -16.82
CA HIS A 107 -6.28 19.53 -17.01
C HIS A 107 -6.64 19.15 -18.47
N SER A 108 -5.77 19.49 -19.43
CA SER A 108 -5.90 19.11 -20.84
C SER A 108 -5.64 17.63 -21.13
N TRP A 109 -5.11 16.89 -20.16
CA TRP A 109 -5.00 15.44 -20.27
C TRP A 109 -6.33 14.83 -19.85
N ASP A 110 -7.15 14.45 -20.81
CA ASP A 110 -8.42 13.72 -20.59
C ASP A 110 -8.16 12.32 -20.03
N LEU A 111 -7.45 12.27 -18.91
CA LEU A 111 -7.20 11.02 -18.19
C LEU A 111 -8.50 10.56 -17.56
N ASN A 112 -8.90 9.34 -17.86
CA ASN A 112 -10.09 8.73 -17.28
C ASN A 112 -10.03 8.82 -15.74
N PRO A 113 -10.98 9.53 -15.08
CA PRO A 113 -10.97 9.70 -13.61
C PRO A 113 -10.90 8.38 -12.87
N THR A 114 -11.47 7.35 -13.46
CA THR A 114 -11.48 5.98 -13.00
C THR A 114 -10.08 5.40 -12.90
N LEU A 115 -9.28 5.58 -13.96
CA LEU A 115 -7.88 5.13 -13.98
C LEU A 115 -7.05 5.90 -12.94
N LEU A 116 -7.25 7.21 -12.83
CA LEU A 116 -6.55 8.04 -11.85
C LEU A 116 -6.84 7.64 -10.42
N LEU A 117 -8.10 7.36 -10.09
CA LEU A 117 -8.49 6.87 -8.76
C LEU A 117 -7.91 5.48 -8.46
N SER A 118 -7.75 4.62 -9.47
CA SER A 118 -7.11 3.31 -9.29
C SER A 118 -5.62 3.43 -9.00
N LEU A 119 -4.93 4.30 -9.74
CA LEU A 119 -3.48 4.51 -9.60
C LEU A 119 -3.13 5.39 -8.40
N CYS A 120 -4.04 6.27 -8.02
CA CYS A 120 -3.87 7.22 -6.93
C CYS A 120 -5.17 7.32 -6.12
N PRO A 121 -5.39 6.42 -5.13
CA PRO A 121 -6.61 6.43 -4.32
C PRO A 121 -6.93 7.76 -3.67
N LEU A 122 -5.91 8.54 -3.33
CA LEU A 122 -6.06 9.86 -2.73
C LEU A 122 -6.36 10.97 -3.75
N TYR A 123 -6.45 10.66 -5.05
CA TYR A 123 -6.79 11.63 -6.08
C TYR A 123 -8.18 12.27 -5.86
N PHE A 124 -9.07 11.60 -5.13
CA PHE A 124 -10.36 12.19 -4.74
C PHE A 124 -10.20 13.51 -3.96
N VAL A 125 -9.09 13.67 -3.22
CA VAL A 125 -8.81 14.92 -2.49
C VAL A 125 -8.59 16.07 -3.47
N LYS A 126 -7.94 15.83 -4.62
CA LYS A 126 -7.79 16.84 -5.68
C LYS A 126 -9.14 17.21 -6.28
N LEU A 127 -10.02 16.23 -6.50
CA LEU A 127 -11.35 16.46 -7.05
C LEU A 127 -12.24 17.27 -6.10
N ALA A 128 -12.03 17.12 -4.78
CA ALA A 128 -12.87 17.76 -3.76
C ALA A 128 -12.33 19.13 -3.29
N PHE A 129 -11.02 19.32 -3.23
CA PHE A 129 -10.41 20.43 -2.47
C PHE A 129 -9.32 21.21 -3.20
N ASP A 130 -8.91 20.80 -4.41
CA ASP A 130 -7.82 21.42 -5.18
C ASP A 130 -6.58 21.78 -4.31
N PRO A 131 -5.89 20.76 -3.74
CA PRO A 131 -4.86 20.97 -2.75
C PRO A 131 -3.64 21.69 -3.31
N GLU A 132 -3.04 22.56 -2.49
CA GLU A 132 -1.79 23.22 -2.83
C GLU A 132 -0.66 22.21 -3.13
N LEU A 133 0.28 22.60 -3.98
CA LEU A 133 1.42 21.78 -4.41
C LEU A 133 2.22 21.21 -3.22
N VAL A 134 2.40 22.02 -2.17
CA VAL A 134 3.08 21.61 -0.93
C VAL A 134 2.35 20.41 -0.28
N THR A 135 1.01 20.49 -0.19
CA THR A 135 0.17 19.42 0.36
C THR A 135 0.30 18.15 -0.48
N VAL A 136 0.35 18.28 -1.80
CA VAL A 136 0.55 17.14 -2.71
C VAL A 136 1.87 16.44 -2.43
N PHE A 137 2.98 17.18 -2.38
CA PHE A 137 4.32 16.60 -2.19
C PHE A 137 4.52 15.99 -0.81
N PHE A 138 4.06 16.64 0.25
CA PHE A 138 4.39 16.25 1.63
C PHE A 138 3.32 15.40 2.32
N MET A 139 2.09 15.37 1.81
CA MET A 139 1.02 14.58 2.39
C MET A 139 0.45 13.56 1.42
N LEU A 140 -0.11 13.98 0.30
CA LEU A 140 -0.91 13.11 -0.55
C LEU A 140 -0.07 12.05 -1.27
N ALA A 141 1.05 12.43 -1.85
CA ALA A 141 1.94 11.49 -2.52
C ALA A 141 2.59 10.48 -1.55
N PRO A 142 3.13 10.88 -0.37
CA PRO A 142 3.60 9.92 0.63
C PRO A 142 2.50 8.99 1.16
N MET A 143 1.28 9.49 1.38
CA MET A 143 0.16 8.65 1.81
C MET A 143 -0.22 7.62 0.72
N ASN A 144 -0.24 8.04 -0.54
CA ASN A 144 -0.47 7.13 -1.66
C ASN A 144 0.63 6.07 -1.74
N ALA A 145 1.89 6.46 -1.57
CA ALA A 145 3.03 5.55 -1.49
C ALA A 145 2.89 4.53 -0.36
N ALA A 146 2.40 4.96 0.82
CA ALA A 146 2.16 4.07 1.95
C ALA A 146 1.07 3.03 1.66
N VAL A 147 -0.02 3.43 0.99
CA VAL A 147 -1.11 2.52 0.58
C VAL A 147 -0.57 1.41 -0.33
N TYR A 148 0.17 1.77 -1.38
CA TYR A 148 0.76 0.78 -2.29
C TYR A 148 1.92 0.03 -1.66
N GLY A 149 2.62 0.64 -0.70
CA GLY A 149 3.60 -0.05 0.13
C GLY A 149 3.00 -1.22 0.89
N ALA A 150 1.79 -1.07 1.45
CA ALA A 150 1.06 -2.15 2.09
C ALA A 150 0.73 -3.30 1.11
N LEU A 151 0.38 -2.97 -0.13
CA LEU A 151 0.21 -3.96 -1.20
C LEU A 151 1.53 -4.71 -1.47
N GLY A 152 2.65 -4.00 -1.54
CA GLY A 152 3.98 -4.59 -1.69
C GLY A 152 4.35 -5.56 -0.57
N VAL A 153 4.01 -5.24 0.69
CA VAL A 153 4.17 -6.16 1.83
C VAL A 153 3.36 -7.44 1.62
N THR A 154 2.10 -7.28 1.25
CA THR A 154 1.18 -8.42 1.03
C THR A 154 1.70 -9.35 -0.06
N LEU A 155 2.11 -8.78 -1.20
CA LEU A 155 2.68 -9.53 -2.32
C LEU A 155 4.01 -10.18 -1.94
N GLY A 156 4.86 -9.48 -1.18
CA GLY A 156 6.14 -10.02 -0.68
C GLY A 156 5.95 -11.24 0.22
N CYS A 157 4.97 -11.19 1.12
CA CYS A 157 4.64 -12.32 1.97
C CYS A 157 4.01 -13.47 1.17
N ALA A 158 3.14 -13.17 0.22
CA ALA A 158 2.57 -14.18 -0.68
C ALA A 158 3.65 -14.86 -1.50
N TRP A 159 4.60 -14.11 -2.05
CA TRP A 159 5.76 -14.64 -2.77
C TRP A 159 6.57 -15.61 -1.92
N LEU A 160 6.84 -15.26 -0.65
CA LEU A 160 7.55 -16.15 0.27
C LEU A 160 6.76 -17.40 0.66
N ALA A 161 5.43 -17.31 0.73
CA ALA A 161 4.56 -18.41 1.07
C ALA A 161 4.39 -19.41 -0.09
N PHE A 162 4.23 -18.91 -1.31
CA PHE A 162 3.90 -19.71 -2.49
C PHE A 162 5.09 -19.93 -3.44
N GLY A 163 6.15 -19.11 -3.33
CA GLY A 163 7.34 -19.27 -4.15
C GLY A 163 7.96 -20.67 -3.98
N LYS A 164 8.21 -21.36 -5.11
CA LYS A 164 8.91 -22.63 -5.10
C LYS A 164 10.25 -22.47 -4.38
N ARG A 165 10.55 -23.35 -3.44
CA ARG A 165 11.92 -23.52 -2.95
C ARG A 165 12.78 -23.84 -4.17
N THR A 166 13.58 -22.89 -4.62
CA THR A 166 14.73 -23.23 -5.45
C THR A 166 15.65 -24.03 -4.55
N SER A 167 15.54 -25.35 -4.65
CA SER A 167 16.45 -26.31 -4.04
C SER A 167 17.83 -26.04 -4.68
N GLY A 168 18.70 -25.35 -3.94
CA GLY A 168 20.12 -25.43 -4.18
C GLY A 168 20.66 -26.64 -3.43
#